data_2adbcbf717f393290aa75ae00356c132
#
_entry.id   2adbcbf717f393290aa75ae00356c132
#
_cell.length_a   1.000
_cell.length_b   1.000
_cell.length_c   1.000
_cell.angle_alpha   90.00
_cell.angle_beta   90.00
_cell.angle_gamma   90.00
#
_symmetry.space_group_name_H-M   'P 1'
#
loop_
_entity.id
_entity.type
_entity.pdbx_description
1 polymer ?
#
loop_
_entity_poly.entity_id
_entity_poly.type
_entity_poly.pdbx_seq_one_letter_code
_entity_poly.pdbx_strand_id
1 'polypeptide(L)'
;MQGFSSFEGEEKLIAGKRWLDQAVTEPGWLIVMCHGIDGPNARGTSPLEISEGDADKFFAYAGEYVRSGELWSATFGEATKYLRERQNTTVTERCENGKIYVEMQINRTCSDGKYLDEGVFNYPLTVEVRVPENWHTVSYRVNGKNETASVYVKNGAAYAMVNLVPGADGAKTRTAIGFVN
;
A
#
# COMPACT_ATOMS: atom_id res chain seq x y z
N MET A 1 -0.74 -7.03 -16.62
CA MET A 1 -0.07 -5.79 -17.08
C MET A 1 -0.90 -5.24 -18.21
N GLN A 2 -1.47 -4.08 -18.03
CA GLN A 2 -2.22 -3.40 -19.09
C GLN A 2 -1.37 -2.19 -19.50
N GLY A 3 -0.92 -2.14 -20.73
CA GLY A 3 -0.10 -1.05 -21.26
C GLY A 3 -0.98 -0.02 -21.95
N PHE A 4 -0.79 1.25 -21.61
CA PHE A 4 -1.36 2.36 -22.34
C PHE A 4 -0.41 2.78 -23.46
N SER A 5 -0.73 2.47 -24.67
CA SER A 5 -0.18 3.16 -25.82
C SER A 5 -1.16 4.27 -26.22
N SER A 6 -0.87 5.49 -25.81
CA SER A 6 -1.64 6.71 -26.08
C SER A 6 -3.07 6.76 -25.47
N PHE A 7 -3.28 7.63 -24.50
CA PHE A 7 -4.61 8.13 -24.13
C PHE A 7 -4.99 9.27 -25.10
N GLU A 8 -5.28 8.99 -26.31
CA GLU A 8 -5.90 9.96 -27.17
C GLU A 8 -7.38 9.64 -27.33
N GLY A 9 -8.21 10.53 -26.77
CA GLY A 9 -9.65 10.51 -26.93
C GLY A 9 -10.42 9.91 -25.77
N GLU A 10 -11.68 10.26 -25.70
CA GLU A 10 -12.63 9.89 -24.65
C GLU A 10 -12.76 8.38 -24.42
N GLU A 11 -12.70 7.59 -25.49
CA GLU A 11 -12.79 6.12 -25.40
C GLU A 11 -11.66 5.49 -24.59
N LYS A 12 -10.45 6.03 -24.70
CA LYS A 12 -9.28 5.52 -23.96
C LYS A 12 -9.31 5.93 -22.51
N LEU A 13 -9.78 7.13 -22.21
CA LEU A 13 -10.02 7.57 -20.84
C LEU A 13 -11.08 6.69 -20.15
N ILE A 14 -12.16 6.37 -20.86
CA ILE A 14 -13.20 5.44 -20.38
C ILE A 14 -12.60 4.06 -20.09
N ALA A 15 -11.75 3.54 -20.99
CA ALA A 15 -11.07 2.26 -20.76
C ALA A 15 -10.16 2.31 -19.54
N GLY A 16 -9.38 3.38 -19.38
CA GLY A 16 -8.53 3.59 -18.21
C GLY A 16 -9.30 3.62 -16.89
N LYS A 17 -10.43 4.31 -16.86
CA LYS A 17 -11.32 4.33 -15.68
C LYS A 17 -11.86 2.93 -15.34
N ARG A 18 -12.28 2.15 -16.34
CA ARG A 18 -12.71 0.76 -16.13
C ARG A 18 -11.63 -0.13 -15.52
N TRP A 19 -10.36 0.09 -15.88
CA TRP A 19 -9.26 -0.67 -15.26
C TRP A 19 -9.07 -0.31 -13.79
N LEU A 20 -9.28 0.97 -13.42
CA LEU A 20 -9.29 1.39 -12.01
C LEU A 20 -10.46 0.75 -11.26
N ASP A 21 -11.66 0.78 -11.82
CA ASP A 21 -12.86 0.15 -11.24
C ASP A 21 -12.63 -1.35 -11.01
N GLN A 22 -12.02 -2.03 -11.98
CA GLN A 22 -11.66 -3.43 -11.86
C GLN A 22 -10.61 -3.67 -10.78
N ALA A 23 -9.57 -2.82 -10.69
CA ALA A 23 -8.52 -2.95 -9.69
C ALA A 23 -9.03 -2.75 -8.26
N VAL A 24 -10.12 -2.00 -8.08
CA VAL A 24 -10.78 -1.80 -6.78
C VAL A 24 -11.67 -2.99 -6.43
N THR A 25 -12.36 -3.58 -7.41
CA THR A 25 -13.32 -4.68 -7.17
C THR A 25 -12.68 -6.06 -7.14
N GLU A 26 -11.56 -6.23 -7.83
CA GLU A 26 -10.83 -7.51 -7.92
C GLU A 26 -9.47 -7.41 -7.21
N PRO A 27 -9.09 -8.42 -6.38
CA PRO A 27 -7.75 -8.45 -5.81
C PRO A 27 -6.70 -8.49 -6.91
N GLY A 28 -5.87 -7.45 -6.99
CA GLY A 28 -4.90 -7.37 -8.07
C GLY A 28 -3.97 -6.20 -7.98
N TRP A 29 -3.21 -6.02 -9.02
CA TRP A 29 -2.24 -4.96 -9.20
C TRP A 29 -2.38 -4.36 -10.60
N LEU A 30 -2.86 -3.13 -10.70
CA LEU A 30 -2.90 -2.37 -11.94
C LEU A 30 -1.57 -1.63 -12.13
N ILE A 31 -0.84 -1.95 -13.16
CA ILE A 31 0.35 -1.21 -13.58
C ILE A 31 -0.04 -0.33 -14.75
N VAL A 32 0.06 0.98 -14.55
CA VAL A 32 -0.17 1.98 -15.60
C VAL A 32 1.17 2.45 -16.14
N MET A 33 1.34 2.36 -17.45
CA MET A 33 2.54 2.82 -18.14
C MET A 33 2.15 3.80 -19.25
N CYS A 34 2.81 4.93 -19.32
CA CYS A 34 2.73 5.88 -20.45
C CYS A 34 4.14 6.23 -20.94
N HIS A 35 4.27 6.62 -22.19
CA HIS A 35 5.54 7.05 -22.77
C HIS A 35 5.90 8.48 -22.38
N GLY A 36 4.90 9.32 -22.14
CA GLY A 36 5.05 10.71 -21.73
C GLY A 36 3.67 11.37 -21.55
N ILE A 37 3.68 12.55 -21.00
CA ILE A 37 2.51 13.42 -20.90
C ILE A 37 2.79 14.64 -21.79
N ASP A 38 1.92 14.88 -22.77
CA ASP A 38 1.98 16.01 -23.66
C ASP A 38 1.52 17.29 -22.92
N GLY A 39 2.30 18.35 -23.00
CA GLY A 39 2.02 19.61 -22.35
C GLY A 39 3.02 20.70 -22.74
N PRO A 40 2.89 21.93 -22.22
CA PRO A 40 3.72 23.08 -22.63
C PRO A 40 5.23 22.90 -22.36
N ASN A 41 5.61 21.94 -21.53
CA ASN A 41 6.98 21.57 -21.23
C ASN A 41 7.40 20.19 -21.81
N ALA A 42 6.56 19.58 -22.64
CA ALA A 42 6.86 18.31 -23.28
C ALA A 42 8.08 18.45 -24.21
N ARG A 43 9.01 17.48 -24.14
CA ARG A 43 10.25 17.50 -24.94
C ARG A 43 10.08 17.02 -26.39
N GLY A 44 8.86 16.81 -26.82
CA GLY A 44 8.57 16.35 -28.18
C GLY A 44 7.15 15.84 -28.28
N THR A 45 6.64 15.79 -29.50
CA THR A 45 5.34 15.20 -29.79
C THR A 45 5.56 13.75 -30.21
N SER A 46 5.29 12.82 -29.31
CA SER A 46 5.20 11.41 -29.65
C SER A 46 3.73 11.01 -29.77
N PRO A 47 3.33 10.27 -30.82
CA PRO A 47 1.96 9.77 -30.92
C PRO A 47 1.60 8.76 -29.81
N LEU A 48 2.56 8.44 -28.93
CA LEU A 48 2.39 7.56 -27.78
C LEU A 48 2.26 8.32 -26.44
N GLU A 49 2.26 9.64 -26.46
CA GLU A 49 2.04 10.48 -25.28
C GLU A 49 0.55 10.61 -24.99
N ILE A 50 0.21 10.79 -23.71
CA ILE A 50 -1.15 11.15 -23.28
C ILE A 50 -1.26 12.67 -23.16
N SER A 51 -2.40 13.24 -23.51
CA SER A 51 -2.63 14.67 -23.29
C SER A 51 -2.63 14.98 -21.79
N GLU A 52 -2.10 16.16 -21.42
CA GLU A 52 -2.13 16.65 -20.04
C GLU A 52 -3.56 16.61 -19.47
N GLY A 53 -4.56 17.05 -20.25
CA GLY A 53 -5.94 17.05 -19.82
C GLY A 53 -6.55 15.67 -19.57
N ASP A 54 -6.16 14.65 -20.32
CA ASP A 54 -6.64 13.29 -20.10
C ASP A 54 -5.87 12.59 -18.96
N ALA A 55 -4.58 12.90 -18.80
CA ALA A 55 -3.80 12.49 -17.65
C ALA A 55 -4.42 13.02 -16.35
N ASP A 56 -4.74 14.30 -16.30
CA ASP A 56 -5.39 14.94 -15.15
C ASP A 56 -6.71 14.28 -14.80
N LYS A 57 -7.57 14.02 -15.78
CA LYS A 57 -8.85 13.34 -15.56
C LYS A 57 -8.68 11.92 -15.04
N PHE A 58 -7.70 11.18 -15.56
CA PHE A 58 -7.39 9.82 -15.12
C PHE A 58 -6.87 9.80 -13.68
N PHE A 59 -5.87 10.64 -13.36
CA PHE A 59 -5.29 10.71 -12.03
C PHE A 59 -6.26 11.30 -10.99
N ALA A 60 -7.11 12.26 -11.38
CA ALA A 60 -8.17 12.75 -10.51
C ALA A 60 -9.13 11.62 -10.11
N TYR A 61 -9.56 10.80 -11.07
CA TYR A 61 -10.43 9.64 -10.83
C TYR A 61 -9.75 8.58 -9.95
N ALA A 62 -8.49 8.24 -10.21
CA ALA A 62 -7.71 7.35 -9.34
C ALA A 62 -7.59 7.92 -7.92
N GLY A 63 -7.41 9.24 -7.80
CA GLY A 63 -7.30 9.96 -6.53
C GLY A 63 -8.55 9.86 -5.66
N GLU A 64 -9.74 9.67 -6.24
CA GLU A 64 -10.98 9.42 -5.47
C GLU A 64 -10.87 8.11 -4.70
N TYR A 65 -10.48 7.02 -5.35
CA TYR A 65 -10.27 5.72 -4.73
C TYR A 65 -9.12 5.70 -3.71
N VAL A 66 -8.06 6.48 -3.96
CA VAL A 66 -6.96 6.62 -2.99
C VAL A 66 -7.44 7.34 -1.73
N ARG A 67 -8.24 8.40 -1.86
CA ARG A 67 -8.78 9.15 -0.72
C ARG A 67 -9.81 8.35 0.09
N SER A 68 -10.57 7.48 -0.57
CA SER A 68 -11.51 6.58 0.12
C SER A 68 -10.81 5.38 0.78
N GLY A 69 -9.52 5.15 0.49
CA GLY A 69 -8.75 4.03 1.01
C GLY A 69 -8.98 2.70 0.27
N GLU A 70 -9.70 2.72 -0.85
CA GLU A 70 -10.00 1.54 -1.67
C GLU A 70 -8.85 1.17 -2.61
N LEU A 71 -7.99 2.14 -2.94
CA LEU A 71 -6.82 1.95 -3.80
C LEU A 71 -5.56 2.46 -3.10
N TRP A 72 -4.50 1.66 -3.12
CA TRP A 72 -3.16 2.11 -2.78
C TRP A 72 -2.39 2.47 -4.04
N SER A 73 -2.04 3.75 -4.19
CA SER A 73 -1.19 4.24 -5.27
C SER A 73 0.26 4.29 -4.82
N ALA A 74 1.14 3.64 -5.56
CA ALA A 74 2.57 3.57 -5.25
C ALA A 74 3.39 3.51 -6.53
N THR A 75 4.65 3.88 -6.45
CA THR A 75 5.59 3.60 -7.53
C THR A 75 5.85 2.10 -7.65
N PHE A 76 6.28 1.66 -8.82
CA PHE A 76 6.66 0.25 -9.03
C PHE A 76 7.71 -0.24 -8.02
N GLY A 77 8.67 0.64 -7.66
CA GLY A 77 9.69 0.36 -6.67
C GLY A 77 9.11 0.14 -5.27
N GLU A 78 8.22 1.01 -4.81
CA GLU A 78 7.55 0.89 -3.51
C GLU A 78 6.69 -0.35 -3.42
N ALA A 79 5.87 -0.62 -4.44
CA ALA A 79 5.04 -1.81 -4.50
C ALA A 79 5.90 -3.10 -4.50
N THR A 80 7.03 -3.10 -5.22
CA THR A 80 7.95 -4.23 -5.23
C THR A 80 8.59 -4.45 -3.85
N LYS A 81 9.02 -3.39 -3.17
CA LYS A 81 9.56 -3.47 -1.81
C LYS A 81 8.52 -4.05 -0.86
N TYR A 82 7.32 -3.48 -0.83
CA TYR A 82 6.23 -3.95 0.00
C TYR A 82 5.94 -5.44 -0.19
N LEU A 83 5.79 -5.88 -1.45
CA LEU A 83 5.49 -7.28 -1.76
C LEU A 83 6.61 -8.22 -1.32
N ARG A 84 7.87 -7.85 -1.57
CA ARG A 84 9.03 -8.65 -1.18
C ARG A 84 9.14 -8.78 0.34
N GLU A 85 9.00 -7.68 1.07
CA GLU A 85 9.02 -7.69 2.53
C GLU A 85 7.85 -8.48 3.11
N ARG A 86 6.63 -8.26 2.58
CA ARG A 86 5.43 -8.99 3.02
C ARG A 86 5.57 -10.50 2.83
N GLN A 87 6.11 -10.95 1.69
CA GLN A 87 6.30 -12.37 1.40
C GLN A 87 7.33 -13.05 2.31
N ASN A 88 8.27 -12.29 2.85
CA ASN A 88 9.36 -12.80 3.69
C ASN A 88 9.20 -12.45 5.18
N THR A 89 8.07 -11.86 5.58
CA THR A 89 7.78 -11.48 6.96
C THR A 89 6.71 -12.38 7.55
N THR A 90 7.01 -12.95 8.71
CA THR A 90 6.03 -13.64 9.57
C THR A 90 5.50 -12.66 10.58
N VAL A 91 4.18 -12.63 10.73
CA VAL A 91 3.48 -11.78 11.69
C VAL A 91 2.74 -12.69 12.68
N THR A 92 2.88 -12.42 13.97
CA THR A 92 2.14 -13.09 15.03
C THR A 92 1.54 -12.07 15.98
N GLU A 93 0.31 -12.34 16.43
CA GLU A 93 -0.40 -11.54 17.42
C GLU A 93 -0.44 -12.27 18.75
N ARG A 94 -0.23 -11.56 19.85
CA ARG A 94 -0.33 -12.08 21.21
C ARG A 94 -1.05 -11.09 22.10
N CYS A 95 -1.97 -11.62 22.93
CA CYS A 95 -2.60 -10.84 23.99
C CYS A 95 -1.96 -11.21 25.33
N GLU A 96 -1.32 -10.25 26.00
CA GLU A 96 -0.64 -10.45 27.27
C GLU A 96 -0.98 -9.29 28.22
N ASN A 97 -1.45 -9.60 29.42
CA ASN A 97 -1.79 -8.60 30.45
C ASN A 97 -2.74 -7.48 29.97
N GLY A 98 -3.72 -7.83 29.11
CA GLY A 98 -4.68 -6.88 28.55
C GLY A 98 -4.13 -5.97 27.47
N LYS A 99 -2.91 -6.22 26.99
CA LYS A 99 -2.30 -5.52 25.85
C LYS A 99 -2.17 -6.45 24.67
N ILE A 100 -2.35 -5.91 23.47
CA ILE A 100 -2.13 -6.62 22.21
C ILE A 100 -0.72 -6.31 21.75
N TYR A 101 0.02 -7.33 21.39
CA TYR A 101 1.36 -7.21 20.82
C TYR A 101 1.38 -7.84 19.45
N VAL A 102 1.89 -7.08 18.48
CA VAL A 102 2.22 -7.58 17.15
C VAL A 102 3.72 -7.84 17.09
N GLU A 103 4.09 -9.07 16.82
CA GLU A 103 5.48 -9.49 16.60
C GLU A 103 5.69 -9.73 15.10
N MET A 104 6.73 -9.13 14.54
CA MET A 104 7.13 -9.31 13.15
C MET A 104 8.55 -9.84 13.10
N GLN A 105 8.78 -10.82 12.22
CA GLN A 105 10.10 -11.36 11.94
C GLN A 105 10.27 -11.48 10.42
N ILE A 106 11.26 -10.80 9.86
CA ILE A 106 11.60 -10.89 8.46
C ILE A 106 12.76 -11.88 8.25
N ASN A 107 12.65 -12.71 7.23
CA ASN A 107 13.79 -13.43 6.66
C ASN A 107 14.25 -12.67 5.42
N ARG A 108 15.41 -12.05 5.50
CA ARG A 108 15.91 -11.23 4.40
C ARG A 108 16.55 -12.02 3.27
N THR A 109 16.81 -13.31 3.46
CA THR A 109 17.19 -14.20 2.36
C THR A 109 15.95 -14.83 1.75
N CYS A 110 15.60 -14.40 0.56
CA CYS A 110 14.43 -14.90 -0.17
C CYS A 110 14.67 -16.35 -0.65
N SER A 111 13.59 -17.04 -1.01
CA SER A 111 13.64 -18.41 -1.56
C SER A 111 14.41 -18.51 -2.87
N ASP A 112 14.56 -17.41 -3.62
CA ASP A 112 15.37 -17.30 -4.84
C ASP A 112 16.85 -16.98 -4.56
N GLY A 113 17.27 -16.99 -3.30
CA GLY A 113 18.63 -16.71 -2.85
C GLY A 113 19.00 -15.23 -2.81
N LYS A 114 18.11 -14.32 -3.18
CA LYS A 114 18.37 -12.88 -3.13
C LYS A 114 18.21 -12.35 -1.72
N TYR A 115 19.10 -11.43 -1.35
CA TYR A 115 19.07 -10.77 -0.06
C TYR A 115 18.33 -9.43 -0.14
N LEU A 116 17.42 -9.19 0.80
CA LEU A 116 16.70 -7.93 0.95
C LEU A 116 17.48 -6.99 1.84
N ASP A 117 18.32 -6.15 1.25
CA ASP A 117 19.13 -5.17 1.97
C ASP A 117 18.24 -4.25 2.84
N GLU A 118 18.59 -4.13 4.12
CA GLU A 118 17.80 -3.37 5.10
C GLU A 118 17.72 -1.88 4.78
N GLY A 119 18.75 -1.30 4.16
CA GLY A 119 18.75 0.08 3.73
C GLY A 119 17.80 0.35 2.55
N VAL A 120 17.43 -0.68 1.80
CA VAL A 120 16.55 -0.59 0.63
C VAL A 120 15.16 -1.12 0.94
N PHE A 121 15.07 -2.26 1.63
CA PHE A 121 13.82 -2.93 1.99
C PHE A 121 13.49 -2.64 3.46
N ASN A 122 12.86 -1.50 3.70
CA ASN A 122 12.43 -0.99 5.00
C ASN A 122 11.05 -0.34 4.91
N TYR A 123 10.23 -0.83 4.00
CA TYR A 123 8.91 -0.28 3.74
C TYR A 123 7.91 -0.72 4.82
N PRO A 124 7.03 0.16 5.32
CA PRO A 124 6.02 -0.23 6.30
C PRO A 124 5.06 -1.27 5.73
N LEU A 125 4.83 -2.34 6.48
CA LEU A 125 3.81 -3.34 6.19
C LEU A 125 2.55 -3.03 6.97
N THR A 126 1.40 -3.06 6.31
CA THR A 126 0.10 -2.90 6.96
C THR A 126 -0.33 -4.22 7.57
N VAL A 127 -0.59 -4.22 8.88
CA VAL A 127 -1.06 -5.36 9.64
C VAL A 127 -2.48 -5.07 10.12
N GLU A 128 -3.43 -5.94 9.79
CA GLU A 128 -4.79 -5.91 10.34
C GLU A 128 -4.78 -6.62 11.70
N VAL A 129 -5.00 -5.88 12.76
CA VAL A 129 -4.96 -6.36 14.14
C VAL A 129 -6.38 -6.42 14.70
N ARG A 130 -6.78 -7.57 15.24
CA ARG A 130 -8.06 -7.70 15.94
C ARG A 130 -7.98 -7.00 17.30
N VAL A 131 -8.97 -6.15 17.60
CA VAL A 131 -9.02 -5.37 18.83
C VAL A 131 -10.37 -5.56 19.55
N PRO A 132 -10.48 -5.22 20.84
CA PRO A 132 -11.76 -5.21 21.54
C PRO A 132 -12.79 -4.30 20.86
N GLU A 133 -14.05 -4.71 20.84
CA GLU A 133 -15.14 -4.01 20.14
C GLU A 133 -15.44 -2.61 20.68
N ASN A 134 -15.08 -2.36 21.93
CA ASN A 134 -15.25 -1.05 22.58
C ASN A 134 -14.09 -0.07 22.28
N TRP A 135 -13.11 -0.47 21.48
CA TRP A 135 -12.04 0.43 21.06
C TRP A 135 -12.45 1.20 19.81
N HIS A 136 -12.12 2.50 19.76
CA HIS A 136 -12.41 3.36 18.61
C HIS A 136 -11.14 3.83 17.92
N THR A 137 -10.07 3.97 18.68
CA THR A 137 -8.76 4.37 18.20
C THR A 137 -7.69 3.56 18.93
N VAL A 138 -6.68 3.15 18.21
CA VAL A 138 -5.49 2.51 18.77
C VAL A 138 -4.28 3.41 18.67
N SER A 139 -3.36 3.29 19.62
CA SER A 139 -2.03 3.89 19.57
C SER A 139 -0.97 2.82 19.51
N TYR A 140 0.10 3.09 18.78
CA TYR A 140 1.25 2.22 18.68
C TYR A 140 2.51 3.05 18.41
N ARG A 141 3.69 2.46 18.59
CA ARG A 141 4.95 3.16 18.36
C ARG A 141 5.73 2.46 17.26
N VAL A 142 6.12 3.21 16.23
CA VAL A 142 6.94 2.74 15.12
C VAL A 142 8.07 3.74 14.86
N ASN A 143 9.29 3.26 14.69
CA ASN A 143 10.49 4.09 14.45
C ASN A 143 10.65 5.24 15.46
N GLY A 144 10.30 5.00 16.72
CA GLY A 144 10.38 5.99 17.80
C GLY A 144 9.25 7.02 17.82
N LYS A 145 8.33 7.03 16.87
CA LYS A 145 7.16 7.92 16.79
C LYS A 145 5.89 7.21 17.28
N ASN A 146 5.03 7.98 17.93
CA ASN A 146 3.70 7.51 18.28
C ASN A 146 2.77 7.75 17.10
N GLU A 147 2.06 6.71 16.70
CA GLU A 147 1.08 6.69 15.62
C GLU A 147 -0.27 6.24 16.17
N THR A 148 -1.33 6.59 15.46
CA THR A 148 -2.71 6.17 15.79
C THR A 148 -3.39 5.59 14.54
N ALA A 149 -4.35 4.70 14.76
CA ALA A 149 -5.22 4.18 13.71
C ALA A 149 -6.65 4.07 14.21
N SER A 150 -7.61 4.35 13.34
CA SER A 150 -9.03 4.18 13.64
C SER A 150 -9.40 2.69 13.63
N VAL A 151 -10.32 2.34 14.51
CA VAL A 151 -10.92 1.00 14.54
C VAL A 151 -12.11 0.95 13.59
N TYR A 152 -12.24 -0.14 12.87
CA TYR A 152 -13.38 -0.42 11.99
C TYR A 152 -13.94 -1.82 12.24
N VAL A 153 -15.18 -2.03 11.85
CA VAL A 153 -15.87 -3.31 12.01
C VAL A 153 -15.90 -4.04 10.67
N LYS A 154 -15.49 -5.31 10.70
CA LYS A 154 -15.50 -6.22 9.55
C LYS A 154 -16.01 -7.58 10.00
N ASN A 155 -17.07 -8.07 9.38
CA ASN A 155 -17.69 -9.37 9.71
C ASN A 155 -18.04 -9.52 11.21
N GLY A 156 -18.52 -8.45 11.85
CA GLY A 156 -18.93 -8.46 13.25
C GLY A 156 -17.78 -8.45 14.26
N ALA A 157 -16.55 -8.19 13.86
CA ALA A 157 -15.39 -8.03 14.73
C ALA A 157 -14.67 -6.70 14.49
N ALA A 158 -14.05 -6.16 15.51
CA ALA A 158 -13.34 -4.89 15.45
C ALA A 158 -11.86 -5.10 15.09
N TYR A 159 -11.35 -4.26 14.19
CA TYR A 159 -9.97 -4.30 13.68
C TYR A 159 -9.37 -2.91 13.59
N ALA A 160 -8.05 -2.83 13.65
CA ALA A 160 -7.27 -1.65 13.30
C ALA A 160 -6.18 -2.02 12.29
N MET A 161 -5.93 -1.16 11.31
CA MET A 161 -4.79 -1.28 10.40
C MET A 161 -3.63 -0.47 10.94
N VAL A 162 -2.52 -1.14 11.25
CA VAL A 162 -1.30 -0.51 11.77
C VAL A 162 -0.15 -0.72 10.79
N ASN A 163 0.64 0.33 10.56
CA ASN A 163 1.79 0.27 9.66
C ASN A 163 3.06 0.04 10.47
N LEU A 164 3.67 -1.11 10.31
CA LEU A 164 4.84 -1.53 11.08
C LEU A 164 6.01 -1.86 10.15
N VAL A 165 7.22 -1.46 10.54
CA VAL A 165 8.44 -1.76 9.79
C VAL A 165 9.08 -3.02 10.37
N PRO A 166 9.39 -4.04 9.54
CA PRO A 166 10.14 -5.20 9.98
C PRO A 166 11.52 -4.80 10.50
N GLY A 167 12.04 -5.54 11.46
CA GLY A 167 13.36 -5.30 12.04
C GLY A 167 14.52 -5.80 11.17
N ALA A 168 15.68 -5.92 11.82
CA ALA A 168 16.87 -6.53 11.22
C ALA A 168 16.64 -8.01 10.89
N ASP A 169 17.51 -8.59 10.06
CA ASP A 169 17.42 -9.98 9.62
C ASP A 169 17.31 -10.96 10.80
N GLY A 170 16.27 -11.78 10.78
CA GLY A 170 16.00 -12.75 11.83
C GLY A 170 15.57 -12.17 13.18
N ALA A 171 15.69 -10.85 13.39
CA ALA A 171 15.27 -10.20 14.61
C ALA A 171 13.73 -10.09 14.68
N LYS A 172 13.20 -10.30 15.89
CA LYS A 172 11.78 -10.03 16.17
C LYS A 172 11.62 -8.57 16.58
N THR A 173 10.75 -7.86 15.89
CA THR A 173 10.21 -6.59 16.37
C THR A 173 8.91 -6.84 17.10
N ARG A 174 8.70 -6.19 18.23
CA ARG A 174 7.49 -6.29 19.03
C ARG A 174 6.89 -4.91 19.24
N THR A 175 5.68 -4.74 18.76
CA THR A 175 4.93 -3.49 18.89
C THR A 175 3.72 -3.71 19.77
N ALA A 176 3.57 -2.89 20.81
CA ALA A 176 2.38 -2.87 21.65
C ALA A 176 1.31 -2.00 21.01
N ILE A 177 0.10 -2.52 20.92
CA ILE A 177 -1.08 -1.81 20.47
C ILE A 177 -1.91 -1.46 21.70
N GLY A 178 -2.15 -0.19 21.92
CA GLY A 178 -2.89 0.33 23.07
C GLY A 178 -4.17 1.04 22.65
N PHE A 179 -5.12 1.14 23.56
CA PHE A 179 -6.31 1.97 23.39
C PHE A 179 -5.99 3.44 23.64
N VAL A 180 -6.63 4.32 22.88
CA VAL A 180 -6.62 5.78 23.13
C VAL A 180 -8.01 6.17 23.64
N ASN A 181 -8.03 6.73 24.84
CA ASN A 181 -9.27 7.31 25.43
C ASN A 181 -9.66 8.60 24.69
#